data_7135e14832636c84bdac622facfdc385
#
_entry.id   7135e14832636c84bdac622facfdc385
#
_cell.length_a   1.000
_cell.length_b   1.000
_cell.length_c   1.000
_cell.angle_alpha   90.00
_cell.angle_beta   90.00
_cell.angle_gamma   90.00
#
_symmetry.space_group_name_H-M   'P 1'
#
loop_
_entity.id
_entity.type
_entity.pdbx_description
1 polymer ?
#
loop_
_entity_poly.entity_id
_entity_poly.type
_entity_poly.pdbx_seq_one_letter_code
_entity_poly.pdbx_strand_id
1 'polypeptide(L)'
;MCRGTCVVVRTFPASPRACPIRTGDLACESGSSRSTRSVVFFEFTLMTKGKPMEVNGMAHVILTASNFERSREFYRKLLPFLGLQPMIDSDELYYCVGGRTALGIRKPAAEHAGAIFDQSRVGLHHLCFRARERADIDELHGFLCSLDVKIIRAPREDQWAPGYYSLLFEDPDGMRLELNHVPGKGLLD
;
A
#
# COMPACT_ATOMS: atom_id res chain seq x y z
N MET A 1 -13.24 -30.08 -12.63
CA MET A 1 -13.19 -28.79 -13.35
C MET A 1 -12.27 -27.87 -12.52
N CYS A 2 -11.02 -27.75 -12.94
CA CYS A 2 -10.03 -26.90 -12.26
C CYS A 2 -10.21 -25.45 -12.71
N ARG A 3 -10.42 -24.54 -11.76
CA ARG A 3 -10.43 -23.09 -12.04
C ARG A 3 -8.98 -22.58 -11.99
N GLY A 4 -8.41 -22.27 -13.14
CA GLY A 4 -7.08 -21.65 -13.24
C GLY A 4 -7.16 -20.14 -12.99
N THR A 5 -6.30 -19.63 -12.15
CA THR A 5 -6.12 -18.20 -11.89
C THR A 5 -5.13 -17.64 -12.90
N CYS A 6 -5.53 -16.65 -13.67
CA CYS A 6 -4.69 -16.01 -14.68
C CYS A 6 -3.89 -14.86 -14.03
N VAL A 7 -2.56 -14.94 -14.03
CA VAL A 7 -1.66 -13.88 -13.55
C VAL A 7 -1.01 -13.24 -14.79
N VAL A 8 -1.20 -11.94 -14.95
CA VAL A 8 -0.54 -11.16 -16.02
C VAL A 8 0.80 -10.67 -15.51
N VAL A 9 1.89 -11.21 -16.04
CA VAL A 9 3.26 -10.75 -15.74
C VAL A 9 3.68 -9.77 -16.85
N ARG A 10 3.95 -8.52 -16.48
CA ARG A 10 4.63 -7.56 -17.36
C ARG A 10 6.13 -7.76 -17.24
N THR A 11 6.80 -8.09 -18.34
CA THR A 11 8.26 -8.12 -18.41
C THR A 11 8.82 -6.72 -18.60
N PHE A 12 9.71 -6.30 -17.71
CA PHE A 12 10.56 -5.12 -17.89
C PHE A 12 11.91 -5.57 -18.46
N PRO A 13 12.60 -4.74 -19.25
CA PRO A 13 13.93 -5.09 -19.76
C PRO A 13 14.91 -5.27 -18.61
N ALA A 14 15.65 -6.36 -18.66
CA ALA A 14 16.56 -6.80 -17.61
C ALA A 14 17.81 -5.91 -17.49
N SER A 15 18.11 -5.48 -16.29
CA SER A 15 19.43 -4.99 -15.89
C SER A 15 20.44 -6.16 -15.82
N PRO A 16 21.75 -5.98 -16.11
CA PRO A 16 22.69 -7.07 -16.40
C PRO A 16 23.25 -7.85 -15.20
N ARG A 17 22.44 -8.06 -14.15
CA ARG A 17 22.84 -8.91 -13.00
C ARG A 17 21.68 -9.81 -12.53
N ALA A 18 21.05 -10.52 -13.46
CA ALA A 18 20.10 -11.56 -13.09
C ALA A 18 20.75 -12.94 -13.20
N CYS A 19 20.48 -13.80 -12.22
CA CYS A 19 20.85 -15.20 -12.20
C CYS A 19 20.32 -15.92 -13.47
N PRO A 20 21.08 -16.77 -14.16
CA PRO A 20 20.66 -17.35 -15.42
C PRO A 20 19.52 -18.36 -15.24
N ILE A 21 18.37 -18.03 -15.78
CA ILE A 21 17.28 -18.99 -15.97
C ILE A 21 17.56 -19.73 -17.27
N ARG A 22 17.73 -21.05 -17.22
CA ARG A 22 17.86 -21.88 -18.41
C ARG A 22 16.53 -21.85 -19.16
N THR A 23 16.54 -21.25 -20.34
CA THR A 23 15.45 -21.35 -21.32
C THR A 23 15.67 -22.61 -22.17
N GLY A 24 14.71 -23.51 -22.15
CA GLY A 24 14.66 -24.61 -23.14
C GLY A 24 14.19 -24.03 -24.47
N ASP A 25 14.92 -24.40 -25.54
CA ASP A 25 14.64 -23.98 -26.91
C ASP A 25 13.25 -24.45 -27.37
N LEU A 26 12.39 -23.51 -27.77
CA LEU A 26 11.20 -23.78 -28.57
C LEU A 26 11.41 -23.15 -29.97
N ALA A 27 11.52 -23.99 -30.95
CA ALA A 27 11.65 -23.61 -32.36
C ALA A 27 10.45 -22.78 -32.80
N CYS A 28 10.72 -21.65 -33.47
CA CYS A 28 9.74 -20.78 -34.09
C CYS A 28 9.53 -21.21 -35.56
N GLU A 29 8.37 -21.72 -35.88
CA GLU A 29 7.95 -21.84 -37.29
C GLU A 29 7.22 -20.58 -37.76
N SER A 30 7.65 -20.04 -38.88
CA SER A 30 7.16 -18.83 -39.51
C SER A 30 5.83 -19.09 -40.25
N GLY A 31 4.79 -18.31 -39.91
CA GLY A 31 3.49 -18.34 -40.61
C GLY A 31 2.56 -17.21 -40.19
N SER A 32 2.49 -16.17 -41.02
CA SER A 32 1.38 -15.21 -41.27
C SER A 32 0.46 -14.75 -40.16
N SER A 33 0.64 -13.48 -39.78
CA SER A 33 -0.36 -12.45 -39.41
C SER A 33 -1.67 -12.90 -38.75
N ARG A 34 -1.71 -12.84 -37.42
CA ARG A 34 -2.79 -12.29 -36.59
C ARG A 34 -2.19 -12.07 -35.18
N SER A 35 -2.27 -10.82 -34.70
CA SER A 35 -1.83 -10.46 -33.34
C SER A 35 -2.70 -11.18 -32.30
N THR A 36 -2.37 -12.41 -31.98
CA THR A 36 -2.88 -13.14 -30.84
C THR A 36 -1.92 -12.88 -29.68
N ARG A 37 -2.38 -12.12 -28.68
CA ARG A 37 -1.66 -11.99 -27.41
C ARG A 37 -1.52 -13.39 -26.82
N SER A 38 -0.32 -13.94 -26.88
CA SER A 38 -0.01 -15.20 -26.20
C SER A 38 -0.07 -15.01 -24.70
N VAL A 39 -1.07 -15.63 -24.08
CA VAL A 39 -1.16 -15.74 -22.63
C VAL A 39 -0.30 -16.93 -22.23
N VAL A 40 0.85 -16.65 -21.63
CA VAL A 40 1.73 -17.71 -21.09
C VAL A 40 1.21 -18.07 -19.69
N PHE A 41 0.66 -19.26 -19.53
CA PHE A 41 0.33 -19.83 -18.23
C PHE A 41 1.62 -20.34 -17.59
N PHE A 42 2.04 -19.75 -16.50
CA PHE A 42 3.11 -20.26 -15.66
C PHE A 42 2.49 -21.09 -14.54
N GLU A 43 2.57 -22.42 -14.63
CA GLU A 43 2.40 -23.27 -13.47
C GLU A 43 3.65 -23.14 -12.59
N PHE A 44 3.53 -22.35 -11.53
CA PHE A 44 4.55 -22.25 -10.51
C PHE A 44 4.43 -23.46 -9.58
N THR A 45 5.02 -24.59 -9.98
CA THR A 45 5.18 -25.73 -9.08
C THR A 45 6.27 -25.39 -8.06
N LEU A 46 5.85 -24.86 -6.91
CA LEU A 46 6.75 -24.59 -5.80
C LEU A 46 7.23 -25.93 -5.21
N MET A 47 8.39 -26.38 -5.61
CA MET A 47 9.11 -27.50 -5.00
C MET A 47 9.70 -27.07 -3.64
N THR A 48 8.87 -26.66 -2.69
CA THR A 48 9.31 -26.51 -1.31
C THR A 48 8.88 -27.74 -0.52
N LYS A 49 9.84 -28.54 -0.09
CA LYS A 49 9.61 -29.60 0.91
C LYS A 49 9.34 -28.95 2.28
N GLY A 50 8.11 -28.44 2.47
CA GLY A 50 7.68 -27.83 3.72
C GLY A 50 6.45 -26.94 3.54
N LYS A 51 5.74 -26.67 4.63
CA LYS A 51 4.65 -25.70 4.63
C LYS A 51 5.25 -24.30 4.27
N PRO A 52 4.68 -23.56 3.31
CA PRO A 52 5.14 -22.21 3.02
C PRO A 52 5.03 -21.34 4.29
N MET A 53 5.99 -20.43 4.46
CA MET A 53 5.92 -19.42 5.51
C MET A 53 4.70 -18.52 5.24
N GLU A 54 3.85 -18.36 6.26
CA GLU A 54 2.68 -17.48 6.20
C GLU A 54 2.97 -16.18 6.94
N VAL A 55 2.76 -15.05 6.29
CA VAL A 55 2.83 -13.73 6.91
C VAL A 55 1.47 -13.38 7.48
N ASN A 56 1.40 -13.05 8.76
CA ASN A 56 0.16 -12.65 9.45
C ASN A 56 -0.10 -11.12 9.33
N GLY A 57 0.13 -10.55 8.14
CA GLY A 57 -0.08 -9.14 7.85
C GLY A 57 1.15 -8.27 8.10
N MET A 58 0.94 -6.96 8.07
CA MET A 58 1.98 -5.95 8.29
C MET A 58 1.98 -5.52 9.76
N ALA A 59 3.09 -5.74 10.46
CA ALA A 59 3.18 -5.42 11.89
C ALA A 59 3.20 -3.91 12.13
N HIS A 60 4.02 -3.16 11.39
CA HIS A 60 4.10 -1.70 11.51
C HIS A 60 4.65 -1.03 10.26
N VAL A 61 4.41 0.28 10.17
CA VAL A 61 5.05 1.20 9.24
C VAL A 61 5.66 2.35 10.03
N ILE A 62 6.87 2.78 9.68
CA ILE A 62 7.50 3.99 10.25
C ILE A 62 7.71 4.98 9.11
N LEU A 63 7.11 6.16 9.25
CA LEU A 63 7.27 7.27 8.33
C LEU A 63 8.34 8.23 8.89
N THR A 64 9.18 8.76 8.03
CA THR A 64 10.11 9.83 8.41
C THR A 64 9.51 11.16 7.96
N ALA A 65 9.23 12.05 8.90
CA ALA A 65 8.59 13.32 8.67
C ALA A 65 9.64 14.45 8.53
N SER A 66 9.50 15.29 7.51
CA SER A 66 10.43 16.40 7.27
C SER A 66 10.40 17.46 8.37
N ASN A 67 9.20 17.71 8.92
CA ASN A 67 8.97 18.52 10.10
C ASN A 67 8.25 17.67 11.16
N PHE A 68 9.05 17.04 12.00
CA PHE A 68 8.57 16.09 12.98
C PHE A 68 7.50 16.64 13.92
N GLU A 69 7.68 17.86 14.44
CA GLU A 69 6.72 18.46 15.39
C GLU A 69 5.36 18.69 14.74
N ARG A 70 5.33 19.25 13.53
CA ARG A 70 4.08 19.47 12.80
C ARG A 70 3.38 18.15 12.47
N SER A 71 4.14 17.18 12.02
CA SER A 71 3.59 15.86 11.68
C SER A 71 3.15 15.12 12.95
N ARG A 72 3.91 15.20 14.07
CA ARG A 72 3.51 14.63 15.36
C ARG A 72 2.17 15.18 15.85
N GLU A 73 1.94 16.48 15.77
CA GLU A 73 0.67 17.10 16.14
C GLU A 73 -0.51 16.61 15.30
N PHE A 74 -0.30 16.44 14.01
CA PHE A 74 -1.30 15.87 13.11
C PHE A 74 -1.61 14.42 13.47
N TYR A 75 -0.58 13.58 13.59
CA TYR A 75 -0.76 12.17 13.87
C TYR A 75 -1.24 11.88 15.31
N ARG A 76 -0.99 12.77 16.27
CA ARG A 76 -1.60 12.72 17.62
C ARG A 76 -3.12 12.86 17.58
N LYS A 77 -3.67 13.53 16.56
CA LYS A 77 -5.12 13.65 16.35
C LYS A 77 -5.64 12.49 15.51
N LEU A 78 -4.95 12.18 14.41
CA LEU A 78 -5.40 11.19 13.44
C LEU A 78 -5.37 9.75 13.98
N LEU A 79 -4.23 9.31 14.58
CA LEU A 79 -4.07 7.90 14.93
C LEU A 79 -5.02 7.43 16.03
N PRO A 80 -5.26 8.22 17.12
CA PRO A 80 -6.31 7.87 18.09
C PRO A 80 -7.71 7.86 17.47
N PHE A 81 -8.02 8.78 16.55
CA PHE A 81 -9.28 8.77 15.82
C PHE A 81 -9.48 7.49 15.01
N LEU A 82 -8.40 6.97 14.43
CA LEU A 82 -8.39 5.65 13.74
C LEU A 82 -8.34 4.45 14.71
N GLY A 83 -8.43 4.67 16.02
CA GLY A 83 -8.41 3.62 17.05
C GLY A 83 -7.03 3.08 17.41
N LEU A 84 -5.94 3.74 16.99
CA LEU A 84 -4.58 3.37 17.41
C LEU A 84 -4.21 4.11 18.70
N GLN A 85 -3.69 3.37 19.67
CA GLN A 85 -3.30 3.92 20.97
C GLN A 85 -1.83 4.30 21.00
N PRO A 86 -1.45 5.48 21.52
CA PRO A 86 -0.06 5.90 21.62
C PRO A 86 0.70 5.02 22.62
N MET A 87 1.84 4.49 22.17
CA MET A 87 2.75 3.66 22.96
C MET A 87 4.07 4.38 23.22
N ILE A 88 4.52 5.22 22.30
CA ILE A 88 5.72 6.05 22.43
C ILE A 88 5.35 7.45 21.95
N ASP A 89 5.73 8.46 22.76
CA ASP A 89 5.61 9.87 22.42
C ASP A 89 6.85 10.60 22.96
N SER A 90 7.86 10.75 22.11
CA SER A 90 9.14 11.35 22.44
C SER A 90 9.53 12.43 21.42
N ASP A 91 10.66 13.07 21.61
CA ASP A 91 11.18 14.07 20.66
C ASP A 91 11.75 13.48 19.38
N GLU A 92 11.87 12.15 19.27
CA GLU A 92 12.43 11.44 18.12
C GLU A 92 11.42 10.53 17.43
N LEU A 93 10.40 10.06 18.16
CA LEU A 93 9.46 9.06 17.69
C LEU A 93 8.09 9.23 18.35
N TYR A 94 7.05 9.28 17.52
CA TYR A 94 5.67 9.06 17.93
C TYR A 94 5.18 7.74 17.34
N TYR A 95 4.66 6.82 18.17
CA TYR A 95 4.30 5.46 17.75
C TYR A 95 3.01 5.01 18.38
N CYS A 96 2.07 4.59 17.55
CA CYS A 96 0.75 4.11 17.96
C CYS A 96 0.50 2.68 17.49
N VAL A 97 -0.24 1.90 18.27
CA VAL A 97 -0.58 0.49 18.02
C VAL A 97 -2.09 0.29 18.08
N GLY A 98 -2.65 -0.50 17.18
CA GLY A 98 -4.06 -0.88 17.18
C GLY A 98 -4.43 -1.66 15.94
N GLY A 99 -5.57 -2.37 15.97
CA GLY A 99 -6.11 -3.05 14.78
C GLY A 99 -5.17 -4.08 14.13
N ARG A 100 -4.26 -4.70 14.86
CA ARG A 100 -3.19 -5.62 14.41
C ARG A 100 -2.11 -4.94 13.56
N THR A 101 -1.97 -3.63 13.66
CA THR A 101 -0.93 -2.87 12.98
C THR A 101 -0.40 -1.78 13.90
N ALA A 102 0.65 -1.12 13.49
CA ALA A 102 1.13 0.08 14.15
C ALA A 102 1.65 1.09 13.10
N LEU A 103 1.57 2.36 13.45
CA LEU A 103 2.16 3.44 12.67
C LEU A 103 3.03 4.30 13.58
N GLY A 104 4.24 4.58 13.12
CA GLY A 104 5.17 5.49 13.77
C GLY A 104 5.58 6.64 12.87
N ILE A 105 5.85 7.78 13.48
CA ILE A 105 6.40 8.96 12.82
C ILE A 105 7.72 9.26 13.52
N ARG A 106 8.80 9.35 12.75
CA ARG A 106 10.11 9.65 13.30
C ARG A 106 10.72 10.91 12.71
N LYS A 107 11.65 11.48 13.48
CA LYS A 107 12.44 12.63 13.06
C LYS A 107 13.38 12.26 11.91
N PRO A 108 13.59 13.15 10.92
CA PRO A 108 14.54 12.91 9.84
C PRO A 108 15.98 13.05 10.32
N ALA A 109 16.93 12.54 9.56
CA ALA A 109 18.32 12.96 9.70
C ALA A 109 18.45 14.45 9.34
N ALA A 110 19.41 15.15 9.96
CA ALA A 110 19.52 16.60 9.84
C ALA A 110 19.64 17.10 8.39
N GLU A 111 20.34 16.35 7.54
CA GLU A 111 20.54 16.65 6.12
C GLU A 111 19.25 16.52 5.29
N HIS A 112 18.20 15.89 5.83
CA HIS A 112 16.91 15.69 5.18
C HIS A 112 15.78 16.51 5.82
N ALA A 113 16.10 17.36 6.79
CA ALA A 113 15.12 18.25 7.41
C ALA A 113 14.54 19.20 6.36
N GLY A 114 13.22 19.31 6.30
CA GLY A 114 12.52 20.15 5.31
C GLY A 114 12.44 19.57 3.89
N ALA A 115 12.90 18.33 3.63
CA ALA A 115 12.73 17.68 2.35
C ALA A 115 11.23 17.46 2.07
N ILE A 116 10.81 17.71 0.82
CA ILE A 116 9.41 17.50 0.41
C ILE A 116 9.25 16.06 -0.06
N PHE A 117 8.19 15.41 0.40
CA PHE A 117 7.80 14.10 -0.10
C PHE A 117 7.26 14.22 -1.52
N ASP A 118 7.66 13.28 -2.37
CA ASP A 118 7.17 13.17 -3.74
C ASP A 118 6.83 11.70 -4.02
N GLN A 119 5.54 11.41 -4.15
CA GLN A 119 5.04 10.05 -4.38
C GLN A 119 5.43 9.45 -5.73
N SER A 120 5.87 10.29 -6.70
CA SER A 120 6.33 9.82 -8.00
C SER A 120 7.77 9.32 -7.97
N ARG A 121 8.49 9.58 -6.89
CA ARG A 121 9.82 9.02 -6.67
C ARG A 121 9.75 7.55 -6.27
N VAL A 122 10.84 6.83 -6.51
CA VAL A 122 10.98 5.44 -6.04
C VAL A 122 10.85 5.39 -4.52
N GLY A 123 9.90 4.60 -4.03
CA GLY A 123 9.61 4.45 -2.61
C GLY A 123 8.12 4.23 -2.33
N LEU A 124 7.63 4.84 -1.25
CA LEU A 124 6.23 4.76 -0.86
C LEU A 124 5.36 5.61 -1.81
N HIS A 125 4.34 5.01 -2.42
CA HIS A 125 3.34 5.76 -3.19
C HIS A 125 2.23 6.30 -2.28
N HIS A 126 1.64 5.46 -1.44
CA HIS A 126 0.65 5.80 -0.42
C HIS A 126 0.56 4.69 0.62
N LEU A 127 -0.04 4.98 1.76
CA LEU A 127 -0.39 4.02 2.80
C LEU A 127 -1.91 3.92 2.89
N CYS A 128 -2.46 2.71 2.82
CA CYS A 128 -3.89 2.48 2.90
C CYS A 128 -4.25 1.71 4.17
N PHE A 129 -5.14 2.28 4.98
CA PHE A 129 -5.80 1.60 6.09
C PHE A 129 -7.12 0.99 5.63
N ARG A 130 -7.56 -0.05 6.32
CA ARG A 130 -8.84 -0.68 6.06
C ARG A 130 -9.84 -0.34 7.15
N ALA A 131 -10.95 0.29 6.75
CA ALA A 131 -12.10 0.53 7.60
C ALA A 131 -12.90 -0.78 7.82
N ARG A 132 -13.60 -0.87 8.95
CA ARG A 132 -14.54 -1.96 9.22
C ARG A 132 -15.86 -1.70 8.49
N GLU A 133 -16.33 -0.46 8.53
CA GLU A 133 -17.59 -0.07 7.96
C GLU A 133 -17.40 1.04 6.92
N ARG A 134 -18.29 1.08 5.94
CA ARG A 134 -18.29 2.16 4.92
C ARG A 134 -18.45 3.54 5.56
N ALA A 135 -19.29 3.65 6.58
CA ALA A 135 -19.57 4.90 7.29
C ALA A 135 -18.33 5.49 7.98
N ASP A 136 -17.37 4.66 8.38
CA ASP A 136 -16.10 5.12 8.99
C ASP A 136 -15.33 6.06 8.06
N ILE A 137 -15.47 5.87 6.74
CA ILE A 137 -14.79 6.69 5.72
C ILE A 137 -15.41 8.09 5.65
N ASP A 138 -16.73 8.18 5.72
CA ASP A 138 -17.46 9.47 5.72
C ASP A 138 -17.19 10.21 7.03
N GLU A 139 -17.12 9.51 8.16
CA GLU A 139 -16.77 10.07 9.46
C GLU A 139 -15.34 10.63 9.47
N LEU A 140 -14.36 9.86 8.95
CA LEU A 140 -12.99 10.34 8.80
C LEU A 140 -12.92 11.57 7.89
N HIS A 141 -13.68 11.61 6.78
CA HIS A 141 -13.73 12.77 5.91
C HIS A 141 -14.16 14.03 6.65
N GLY A 142 -15.25 13.95 7.43
CA GLY A 142 -15.72 15.07 8.26
C GLY A 142 -14.67 15.52 9.28
N PHE A 143 -14.00 14.58 9.94
CA PHE A 143 -12.92 14.86 10.87
C PHE A 143 -11.73 15.56 10.19
N LEU A 144 -11.27 15.09 9.03
CA LEU A 144 -10.16 15.70 8.29
C LEU A 144 -10.49 17.11 7.80
N CYS A 145 -11.73 17.33 7.33
CA CYS A 145 -12.20 18.66 6.96
C CYS A 145 -12.16 19.63 8.16
N SER A 146 -12.49 19.18 9.37
CA SER A 146 -12.43 20.00 10.59
C SER A 146 -11.00 20.39 10.98
N LEU A 147 -9.98 19.68 10.48
CA LEU A 147 -8.55 19.92 10.69
C LEU A 147 -7.90 20.67 9.51
N ASP A 148 -8.68 21.09 8.51
CA ASP A 148 -8.18 21.73 7.28
C ASP A 148 -7.14 20.88 6.54
N VAL A 149 -7.32 19.55 6.54
CA VAL A 149 -6.44 18.59 5.86
C VAL A 149 -6.72 18.59 4.36
N LYS A 150 -5.66 18.54 3.56
CA LYS A 150 -5.78 18.47 2.10
C LYS A 150 -6.38 17.14 1.64
N ILE A 151 -7.62 17.17 1.19
CA ILE A 151 -8.31 16.03 0.59
C ILE A 151 -7.92 15.94 -0.89
N ILE A 152 -7.32 14.82 -1.28
CA ILE A 152 -6.96 14.53 -2.68
C ILE A 152 -8.15 13.96 -3.43
N ARG A 153 -8.90 13.09 -2.76
CA ARG A 153 -10.09 12.44 -3.29
C ARG A 153 -11.09 12.24 -2.15
N ALA A 154 -12.22 12.92 -2.26
CA ALA A 154 -13.33 12.73 -1.33
C ALA A 154 -13.90 11.30 -1.39
N PRO A 155 -14.64 10.85 -0.37
CA PRO A 155 -15.24 9.52 -0.34
C PRO A 155 -16.00 9.19 -1.62
N ARG A 156 -15.68 8.08 -2.25
CA ARG A 156 -16.36 7.57 -3.45
C ARG A 156 -16.10 6.09 -3.67
N GLU A 157 -16.93 5.49 -4.51
CA GLU A 157 -16.66 4.14 -5.04
C GLU A 157 -15.63 4.20 -6.15
N ASP A 158 -14.78 3.17 -6.19
CA ASP A 158 -13.76 2.95 -7.21
C ASP A 158 -13.84 1.51 -7.78
N GLN A 159 -13.24 1.31 -8.97
CA GLN A 159 -13.35 0.05 -9.72
C GLN A 159 -12.33 -1.03 -9.30
N TRP A 160 -11.63 -0.84 -8.17
CA TRP A 160 -10.61 -1.80 -7.71
C TRP A 160 -11.19 -3.13 -7.26
N ALA A 161 -12.40 -3.10 -6.66
CA ALA A 161 -13.16 -4.27 -6.27
C ALA A 161 -14.66 -3.89 -6.18
N PRO A 162 -15.59 -4.85 -6.25
CA PRO A 162 -17.01 -4.58 -6.01
C PRO A 162 -17.22 -3.94 -4.63
N GLY A 163 -17.88 -2.77 -4.60
CA GLY A 163 -18.15 -2.02 -3.38
C GLY A 163 -16.92 -1.41 -2.71
N TYR A 164 -15.78 -1.31 -3.43
CA TYR A 164 -14.60 -0.59 -2.95
C TYR A 164 -14.95 0.89 -2.78
N TYR A 165 -14.91 1.38 -1.54
CA TYR A 165 -15.21 2.75 -1.18
C TYR A 165 -14.04 3.35 -0.42
N SER A 166 -13.55 4.52 -0.80
CA SER A 166 -12.34 5.07 -0.20
C SER A 166 -12.25 6.58 -0.23
N LEU A 167 -11.40 7.10 0.65
CA LEU A 167 -10.98 8.49 0.82
C LEU A 167 -9.46 8.55 0.72
N LEU A 168 -8.93 9.53 -0.02
CA LEU A 168 -7.49 9.79 -0.15
C LEU A 168 -7.16 11.22 0.28
N PHE A 169 -6.20 11.38 1.18
CA PHE A 169 -5.77 12.68 1.72
C PHE A 169 -4.25 12.72 1.90
N GLU A 170 -3.71 13.90 2.19
CA GLU A 170 -2.28 14.09 2.44
C GLU A 170 -2.03 14.42 3.91
N ASP A 171 -0.92 13.90 4.43
CA ASP A 171 -0.37 14.34 5.70
C ASP A 171 0.36 15.70 5.57
N PRO A 172 0.92 16.28 6.65
CA PRO A 172 1.62 17.56 6.57
C PRO A 172 2.84 17.59 5.63
N ASP A 173 3.45 16.45 5.32
CA ASP A 173 4.57 16.33 4.40
C ASP A 173 4.14 16.03 2.95
N GLY A 174 2.84 15.84 2.70
CA GLY A 174 2.29 15.47 1.41
C GLY A 174 2.29 13.96 1.18
N MET A 175 2.62 13.14 2.20
CA MET A 175 2.46 11.69 2.09
C MET A 175 0.98 11.34 1.99
N ARG A 176 0.64 10.52 0.99
CA ARG A 176 -0.74 10.12 0.77
C ARG A 176 -1.15 8.99 1.70
N LEU A 177 -2.28 9.22 2.36
CA LEU A 177 -2.96 8.27 3.22
C LEU A 177 -4.33 7.97 2.63
N GLU A 178 -4.70 6.71 2.62
CA GLU A 178 -5.99 6.23 2.16
C GLU A 178 -6.67 5.47 3.29
N LEU A 179 -7.98 5.63 3.39
CA LEU A 179 -8.84 4.73 4.15
C LEU A 179 -9.82 4.10 3.18
N ASN A 180 -9.88 2.77 3.13
CA ASN A 180 -10.81 2.05 2.27
C ASN A 180 -11.72 1.10 3.05
N HIS A 181 -12.86 0.83 2.47
CA HIS A 181 -13.76 -0.27 2.84
C HIS A 181 -14.01 -1.14 1.61
N VAL A 182 -13.96 -2.46 1.81
CA VAL A 182 -14.38 -3.46 0.82
C VAL A 182 -15.31 -4.43 1.53
N PRO A 183 -16.53 -4.68 1.01
CA PRO A 183 -17.45 -5.64 1.59
C PRO A 183 -16.85 -7.05 1.67
N GLY A 184 -17.32 -7.86 2.62
CA GLY A 184 -16.84 -9.24 2.81
C GLY A 184 -15.56 -9.30 3.63
N LYS A 185 -14.80 -10.40 3.49
CA LYS A 185 -13.57 -10.65 4.26
C LYS A 185 -12.32 -10.07 3.62
N GLY A 186 -12.41 -9.45 2.48
CA GLY A 186 -11.32 -8.80 1.79
C GLY A 186 -11.29 -9.06 0.29
N LEU A 187 -10.15 -8.73 -0.34
CA LEU A 187 -9.95 -8.87 -1.78
C LEU A 187 -9.68 -10.32 -2.24
N LEU A 188 -9.53 -11.26 -1.29
CA LEU A 188 -9.15 -12.64 -1.55
C LEU A 188 -10.28 -13.65 -1.26
N ASP A 189 -11.52 -13.20 -1.07
CA ASP A 189 -12.68 -14.06 -0.87
C ASP A 189 -13.30 -14.54 -2.18
#